data_c4df583929cef557be092db37ee931dc
#
_entry.id   c4df583929cef557be092db37ee931dc
#
_cell.length_a   1.000
_cell.length_b   1.000
_cell.length_c   1.000
_cell.angle_alpha   90.00
_cell.angle_beta   90.00
_cell.angle_gamma   90.00
#
_symmetry.space_group_name_H-M   'P 1'
#
loop_
_entity.id
_entity.type
_entity.pdbx_description
1 polymer ?
#
loop_
_entity_poly.entity_id
_entity_poly.type
_entity_poly.pdbx_seq_one_letter_code
_entity_poly.pdbx_strand_id
1 'polypeptide(L)'
;MREKLKLYYLCRFTQLSPLRLSGGKNDRTDNDLMLDSRGLPMIPGSALAGVLRSRLTREDADLLFGKNTVGNDMTESAVLVGDAALPAGAKVRFTHRDGVGLDERKIAIPKAKYDFETAECSVPYTAVIEWSGWSDDPALPLLDALLAGAAADGLAFGGRTTRGYGRMAADVCKKAFHFPADVDAWLAFDSDDVNSFADATPVVG
;
A
#
# COMPACT_ATOMS: atom_id res chain seq x y z
N MET A 1 -3.85 -18.43 -27.34
CA MET A 1 -4.20 -17.20 -28.08
C MET A 1 -3.89 -16.06 -27.12
N ARG A 2 -3.17 -15.04 -27.56
CA ARG A 2 -2.82 -13.88 -26.74
C ARG A 2 -4.07 -13.06 -26.47
N GLU A 3 -4.42 -12.89 -25.20
CA GLU A 3 -5.66 -12.24 -24.76
C GLU A 3 -5.32 -10.97 -23.97
N LYS A 4 -6.10 -9.91 -24.14
CA LYS A 4 -5.93 -8.67 -23.36
C LYS A 4 -6.71 -8.78 -22.06
N LEU A 5 -6.05 -8.46 -20.94
CA LEU A 5 -6.61 -8.54 -19.60
C LEU A 5 -6.61 -7.17 -18.92
N LYS A 6 -7.61 -6.95 -18.08
CA LYS A 6 -7.61 -5.92 -17.05
C LYS A 6 -7.85 -6.59 -15.70
N LEU A 7 -6.97 -6.35 -14.76
CA LEU A 7 -6.99 -6.96 -13.43
C LEU A 7 -7.10 -5.89 -12.35
N TYR A 8 -7.89 -6.20 -11.34
CA TYR A 8 -8.04 -5.40 -10.14
C TYR A 8 -7.76 -6.28 -8.92
N TYR A 9 -6.86 -5.84 -8.06
CA TYR A 9 -6.55 -6.51 -6.79
C TYR A 9 -7.05 -5.62 -5.66
N LEU A 10 -8.06 -6.09 -4.95
CA LEU A 10 -8.50 -5.46 -3.72
C LEU A 10 -7.62 -5.95 -2.58
N CYS A 11 -6.85 -5.04 -2.00
CA CYS A 11 -5.98 -5.28 -0.86
C CYS A 11 -6.63 -4.72 0.41
N ARG A 12 -6.78 -5.56 1.44
CA ARG A 12 -7.25 -5.18 2.77
C ARG A 12 -6.11 -5.32 3.76
N PHE A 13 -5.79 -4.24 4.46
CA PHE A 13 -4.69 -4.20 5.43
C PHE A 13 -5.25 -4.04 6.84
N THR A 14 -5.20 -5.12 7.64
CA THR A 14 -5.61 -5.11 9.05
C THR A 14 -4.44 -4.75 9.94
N GLN A 15 -4.59 -3.73 10.74
CA GLN A 15 -3.55 -3.19 11.60
C GLN A 15 -3.20 -4.15 12.74
N LEU A 16 -1.92 -4.52 12.88
CA LEU A 16 -1.38 -5.36 13.94
C LEU A 16 -0.59 -4.55 14.98
N SER A 17 -0.19 -3.34 14.63
CA SER A 17 0.52 -2.42 15.53
C SER A 17 0.24 -0.97 15.14
N PRO A 18 0.47 0.01 16.03
CA PRO A 18 0.18 1.41 15.76
C PRO A 18 0.85 1.91 14.47
N LEU A 19 0.09 2.56 13.60
CA LEU A 19 0.59 3.17 12.37
C LEU A 19 1.27 4.49 12.69
N ARG A 20 2.45 4.69 12.12
CA ARG A 20 3.18 5.95 12.09
C ARG A 20 3.63 6.25 10.67
N LEU A 21 2.76 6.85 9.90
CA LEU A 21 3.05 7.31 8.54
C LEU A 21 2.94 8.84 8.52
N SER A 22 4.10 9.51 8.46
CA SER A 22 4.16 10.96 8.58
C SER A 22 3.88 11.63 7.24
N GLY A 23 2.99 12.62 7.26
CA GLY A 23 2.71 13.52 6.14
C GLY A 23 3.58 14.79 6.14
N GLY A 24 4.44 14.94 7.15
CA GLY A 24 5.26 16.13 7.33
C GLY A 24 5.20 16.66 8.76
N LYS A 25 5.61 17.92 8.93
CA LYS A 25 5.55 18.65 10.20
C LYS A 25 4.40 19.65 10.14
N ASN A 26 3.64 19.78 11.22
CA ASN A 26 2.66 20.85 11.41
C ASN A 26 2.87 21.58 12.74
N ASP A 27 1.90 22.46 13.11
CA ASP A 27 1.96 23.29 14.31
C ASP A 27 1.76 22.52 15.63
N ARG A 28 1.37 21.23 15.59
CA ARG A 28 1.03 20.42 16.76
C ARG A 28 2.09 19.40 17.12
N THR A 29 2.68 18.72 16.12
CA THR A 29 3.73 17.73 16.34
C THR A 29 4.84 17.85 15.30
N ASP A 30 6.04 17.34 15.65
CA ASP A 30 7.17 17.29 14.72
C ASP A 30 6.95 16.30 13.58
N ASN A 31 6.02 15.36 13.74
CA ASN A 31 5.70 14.32 12.76
C ASN A 31 4.23 13.95 12.85
N ASP A 32 3.40 14.63 12.07
CA ASP A 32 1.97 14.32 11.97
C ASP A 32 1.67 13.14 11.07
N LEU A 33 0.56 12.49 11.37
CA LEU A 33 0.03 11.42 10.53
C LEU A 33 -0.45 11.96 9.18
N MET A 34 -0.26 11.13 8.14
CA MET A 34 -0.90 11.32 6.86
C MET A 34 -2.39 11.04 7.00
N LEU A 35 -3.21 12.06 6.75
CA LEU A 35 -4.67 11.99 6.83
C LEU A 35 -5.28 12.27 5.45
N ASP A 36 -6.43 11.65 5.18
CA ASP A 36 -7.25 11.97 4.03
C ASP A 36 -8.09 13.24 4.27
N SER A 37 -8.88 13.65 3.28
CA SER A 37 -9.76 14.83 3.36
C SER A 37 -10.85 14.74 4.45
N ARG A 38 -11.12 13.54 4.97
CA ARG A 38 -12.07 13.27 6.05
C ARG A 38 -11.40 13.28 7.43
N GLY A 39 -10.09 13.50 7.50
CA GLY A 39 -9.30 13.45 8.74
C GLY A 39 -9.02 12.02 9.23
N LEU A 40 -9.18 11.01 8.39
CA LEU A 40 -8.85 9.62 8.70
C LEU A 40 -7.42 9.29 8.23
N PRO A 41 -6.67 8.47 8.99
CA PRO A 41 -5.36 8.01 8.55
C PRO A 41 -5.46 7.26 7.22
N MET A 42 -4.51 7.53 6.33
CA MET A 42 -4.41 6.85 5.03
C MET A 42 -2.97 6.39 4.76
N ILE A 43 -2.83 5.43 3.89
CA ILE A 43 -1.54 5.00 3.35
C ILE A 43 -1.53 5.39 1.87
N PRO A 44 -0.74 6.39 1.45
CA PRO A 44 -0.66 6.78 0.06
C PRO A 44 -0.24 5.61 -0.84
N GLY A 45 -0.80 5.55 -2.04
CA GLY A 45 -0.44 4.53 -3.04
C GLY A 45 1.05 4.50 -3.34
N SER A 46 1.71 5.66 -3.31
CA SER A 46 3.18 5.74 -3.42
C SER A 46 3.93 5.06 -2.27
N ALA A 47 3.41 5.12 -1.04
CA ALA A 47 3.99 4.43 0.10
C ALA A 47 3.75 2.91 0.00
N LEU A 48 2.54 2.49 -0.43
CA LEU A 48 2.21 1.09 -0.69
C LEU A 48 3.10 0.54 -1.82
N ALA A 49 3.20 1.24 -2.95
CA ALA A 49 4.08 0.87 -4.06
C ALA A 49 5.55 0.76 -3.62
N GLY A 50 6.03 1.69 -2.79
CA GLY A 50 7.39 1.67 -2.25
C GLY A 50 7.67 0.44 -1.39
N VAL A 51 6.73 0.06 -0.53
CA VAL A 51 6.84 -1.15 0.32
C VAL A 51 6.82 -2.42 -0.54
N LEU A 52 5.93 -2.52 -1.53
CA LEU A 52 5.87 -3.65 -2.45
C LEU A 52 7.16 -3.73 -3.29
N ARG A 53 7.60 -2.60 -3.86
CA ARG A 53 8.85 -2.49 -4.63
C ARG A 53 10.06 -2.98 -3.84
N SER A 54 10.13 -2.69 -2.55
CA SER A 54 11.27 -3.07 -1.69
C SER A 54 11.41 -4.58 -1.45
N ARG A 55 10.40 -5.37 -1.81
CA ARG A 55 10.41 -6.84 -1.71
C ARG A 55 10.94 -7.54 -2.96
N LEU A 56 11.23 -6.80 -4.00
CA LEU A 56 11.65 -7.31 -5.30
C LEU A 56 13.13 -7.06 -5.55
N THR A 57 13.70 -7.84 -6.47
CA THR A 57 14.98 -7.46 -7.08
C THR A 57 14.84 -6.13 -7.83
N ARG A 58 15.95 -5.49 -8.16
CA ARG A 58 15.90 -4.23 -8.91
C ARG A 58 15.25 -4.41 -10.29
N GLU A 59 15.56 -5.51 -10.98
CA GLU A 59 15.04 -5.82 -12.31
C GLU A 59 13.52 -6.04 -12.28
N ASP A 60 13.03 -6.86 -11.33
CA ASP A 60 11.61 -7.12 -11.13
C ASP A 60 10.86 -5.85 -10.70
N ALA A 61 11.47 -5.05 -9.84
CA ALA A 61 10.92 -3.78 -9.39
C ALA A 61 10.78 -2.78 -10.54
N ASP A 62 11.76 -2.72 -11.44
CA ASP A 62 11.72 -1.86 -12.63
C ASP A 62 10.69 -2.36 -13.65
N LEU A 63 10.46 -3.68 -13.75
CA LEU A 63 9.43 -4.27 -14.61
C LEU A 63 8.01 -3.90 -14.15
N LEU A 64 7.72 -3.99 -12.83
CA LEU A 64 6.39 -3.72 -12.29
C LEU A 64 6.11 -2.22 -12.06
N PHE A 65 7.06 -1.50 -11.46
CA PHE A 65 6.86 -0.14 -10.96
C PHE A 65 7.55 0.92 -11.82
N GLY A 66 8.11 0.51 -12.96
CA GLY A 66 8.81 1.40 -13.86
C GLY A 66 10.20 1.80 -13.36
N LYS A 67 10.95 2.39 -14.26
CA LYS A 67 12.33 2.83 -14.05
C LYS A 67 12.40 4.35 -14.14
N ASN A 68 12.89 4.98 -13.09
CA ASN A 68 13.14 6.43 -13.08
C ASN A 68 14.65 6.66 -13.13
N THR A 69 15.19 6.85 -14.32
CA THR A 69 16.59 7.22 -14.55
C THR A 69 16.68 8.56 -15.25
N VAL A 70 17.75 9.31 -14.94
CA VAL A 70 18.06 10.57 -15.66
C VAL A 70 18.39 10.24 -17.11
N GLY A 71 17.56 10.67 -18.07
CA GLY A 71 17.74 10.47 -19.51
C GLY A 71 16.56 9.76 -20.19
N ASN A 72 16.77 9.25 -21.41
CA ASN A 72 15.74 8.64 -22.27
C ASN A 72 15.35 7.18 -21.89
N ASP A 73 15.83 6.67 -20.77
CA ASP A 73 15.63 5.27 -20.34
C ASP A 73 14.60 5.17 -19.20
N MET A 74 13.55 6.00 -19.27
CA MET A 74 12.41 5.96 -18.35
C MET A 74 11.36 4.97 -18.86
N THR A 75 10.85 4.11 -17.97
CA THR A 75 9.70 3.25 -18.24
C THR A 75 8.58 3.55 -17.25
N GLU A 76 7.35 3.57 -17.77
CA GLU A 76 6.17 3.74 -16.92
C GLU A 76 5.93 2.50 -16.06
N SER A 77 5.21 2.69 -14.96
CA SER A 77 4.74 1.59 -14.11
C SER A 77 3.72 0.74 -14.86
N ALA A 78 3.87 -0.58 -14.82
CA ALA A 78 2.88 -1.52 -15.33
C ALA A 78 1.64 -1.61 -14.42
N VAL A 79 1.73 -1.14 -13.18
CA VAL A 79 0.66 -1.17 -12.18
C VAL A 79 0.26 0.24 -11.75
N LEU A 80 -1.02 0.44 -11.52
CA LEU A 80 -1.56 1.61 -10.84
C LEU A 80 -1.89 1.20 -9.40
N VAL A 81 -1.31 1.91 -8.42
CA VAL A 81 -1.48 1.61 -7.00
C VAL A 81 -2.28 2.73 -6.35
N GLY A 82 -3.51 2.42 -5.95
CA GLY A 82 -4.39 3.36 -5.24
C GLY A 82 -3.99 3.57 -3.78
N ASP A 83 -4.50 4.64 -3.19
CA ASP A 83 -4.34 4.92 -1.77
C ASP A 83 -5.10 3.89 -0.93
N ALA A 84 -4.51 3.45 0.19
CA ALA A 84 -5.22 2.63 1.14
C ALA A 84 -5.92 3.51 2.17
N ALA A 85 -7.25 3.49 2.14
CA ALA A 85 -8.12 4.33 2.95
C ALA A 85 -8.99 3.51 3.91
N LEU A 86 -9.40 4.15 5.00
CA LEU A 86 -10.40 3.61 5.93
C LEU A 86 -11.82 3.86 5.41
N PRO A 87 -12.79 2.98 5.72
CA PRO A 87 -14.19 3.23 5.40
C PRO A 87 -14.72 4.47 6.14
N ALA A 88 -15.75 5.10 5.59
CA ALA A 88 -16.41 6.24 6.23
C ALA A 88 -16.92 5.85 7.62
N GLY A 89 -16.72 6.73 8.61
CA GLY A 89 -17.13 6.49 9.99
C GLY A 89 -16.23 5.53 10.80
N ALA A 90 -15.08 5.14 10.26
CA ALA A 90 -14.11 4.35 11.00
C ALA A 90 -13.70 5.06 12.30
N LYS A 91 -13.68 4.31 13.40
CA LYS A 91 -13.21 4.81 14.69
C LYS A 91 -11.70 4.62 14.78
N VAL A 92 -10.99 5.72 14.97
CA VAL A 92 -9.53 5.76 15.07
C VAL A 92 -9.12 6.33 16.41
N ARG A 93 -8.18 5.68 17.07
CA ARG A 93 -7.52 6.19 18.27
C ARG A 93 -6.19 6.82 17.87
N PHE A 94 -6.06 8.12 18.11
CA PHE A 94 -4.81 8.85 17.96
C PHE A 94 -4.07 8.87 19.30
N THR A 95 -2.76 8.66 19.26
CA THR A 95 -1.92 8.66 20.48
C THR A 95 -0.66 9.46 20.21
N HIS A 96 -0.44 10.51 21.02
CA HIS A 96 0.81 11.28 21.03
C HIS A 96 1.87 10.54 21.83
N ARG A 97 3.08 10.49 21.33
CA ARG A 97 4.22 9.82 21.95
C ARG A 97 5.46 10.67 21.86
N ASP A 98 6.23 10.66 22.94
CA ASP A 98 7.53 11.30 23.00
C ASP A 98 8.62 10.37 22.49
N GLY A 99 9.59 10.94 21.79
CA GLY A 99 10.83 10.30 21.38
C GLY A 99 12.02 11.15 21.79
N VAL A 100 13.18 10.52 21.93
CA VAL A 100 14.44 11.21 22.17
C VAL A 100 15.48 10.71 21.17
N GLY A 101 16.24 11.63 20.59
CA GLY A 101 17.40 11.29 19.79
C GLY A 101 18.52 10.77 20.67
N LEU A 102 19.15 9.65 20.29
CA LEU A 102 20.29 9.08 20.97
C LEU A 102 21.54 9.22 20.09
N ASP A 103 22.69 9.44 20.70
CA ASP A 103 23.97 9.39 20.05
C ASP A 103 24.44 7.94 19.78
N GLU A 104 25.63 7.77 19.21
CA GLU A 104 26.24 6.45 18.92
C GLU A 104 26.45 5.61 20.19
N ARG A 105 26.56 6.25 21.36
CA ARG A 105 26.71 5.61 22.67
C ARG A 105 25.38 5.34 23.36
N LYS A 106 24.25 5.58 22.64
CA LYS A 106 22.87 5.48 23.16
C LYS A 106 22.56 6.45 24.33
N ILE A 107 23.28 7.57 24.40
CA ILE A 107 23.03 8.65 25.37
C ILE A 107 22.09 9.65 24.72
N ALA A 108 21.14 10.20 25.48
CA ALA A 108 20.20 11.21 24.98
C ALA A 108 20.92 12.47 24.55
N ILE A 109 20.71 12.87 23.30
CA ILE A 109 21.28 14.12 22.77
C ILE A 109 20.49 15.29 23.40
N PRO A 110 21.17 16.28 24.00
CA PRO A 110 20.49 17.46 24.59
C PRO A 110 19.62 18.17 23.52
N LYS A 111 18.37 18.50 23.90
CA LYS A 111 17.36 19.15 23.02
C LYS A 111 16.90 18.33 21.81
N ALA A 112 17.18 17.03 21.75
CA ALA A 112 16.72 16.13 20.68
C ALA A 112 15.44 15.38 21.09
N LYS A 113 14.63 15.95 21.98
CA LYS A 113 13.27 15.48 22.24
C LYS A 113 12.38 15.87 21.07
N TYR A 114 11.58 14.96 20.59
CA TYR A 114 10.58 15.19 19.55
C TYR A 114 9.32 14.41 19.92
N ASP A 115 8.19 14.87 19.47
CA ASP A 115 6.92 14.18 19.59
C ASP A 115 6.44 13.66 18.23
N PHE A 116 5.61 12.63 18.28
CA PHE A 116 5.01 12.05 17.11
C PHE A 116 3.66 11.45 17.44
N GLU A 117 2.82 11.41 16.44
CA GLU A 117 1.49 10.83 16.51
C GLU A 117 1.45 9.43 15.92
N THR A 118 0.59 8.57 16.49
CA THR A 118 0.29 7.23 15.97
C THR A 118 -1.22 7.04 15.91
N ALA A 119 -1.68 6.24 14.94
CA ALA A 119 -3.07 5.86 14.80
C ALA A 119 -3.27 4.37 14.99
N GLU A 120 -4.37 4.00 15.60
CA GLU A 120 -4.83 2.63 15.77
C GLU A 120 -6.31 2.52 15.39
N CYS A 121 -6.66 1.53 14.57
CA CYS A 121 -8.03 1.20 14.22
C CYS A 121 -8.21 -0.31 14.09
N SER A 122 -9.46 -0.78 14.25
CA SER A 122 -9.81 -2.21 14.16
C SER A 122 -10.40 -2.60 12.80
N VAL A 123 -10.69 -1.63 11.96
CA VAL A 123 -11.19 -1.89 10.60
C VAL A 123 -10.05 -1.84 9.59
N PRO A 124 -10.08 -2.64 8.52
CA PRO A 124 -9.01 -2.65 7.54
C PRO A 124 -8.97 -1.37 6.71
N TYR A 125 -7.77 -0.98 6.29
CA TYR A 125 -7.56 -0.07 5.18
C TYR A 125 -7.76 -0.86 3.88
N THR A 126 -8.38 -0.24 2.87
CA THR A 126 -8.59 -0.85 1.57
C THR A 126 -7.90 -0.05 0.47
N ALA A 127 -7.21 -0.74 -0.42
CA ALA A 127 -6.60 -0.19 -1.63
C ALA A 127 -6.92 -1.07 -2.82
N VAL A 128 -6.94 -0.48 -4.01
CA VAL A 128 -7.00 -1.22 -5.27
C VAL A 128 -5.70 -1.06 -6.01
N ILE A 129 -5.17 -2.17 -6.52
CA ILE A 129 -4.05 -2.19 -7.45
C ILE A 129 -4.59 -2.66 -8.79
N GLU A 130 -4.32 -1.89 -9.85
CA GLU A 130 -4.75 -2.20 -11.20
C GLU A 130 -3.58 -2.63 -12.06
N TRP A 131 -3.83 -3.57 -12.95
CA TRP A 131 -2.92 -3.97 -14.00
C TRP A 131 -3.67 -4.14 -15.32
N SER A 132 -3.05 -3.77 -16.44
CA SER A 132 -3.60 -3.97 -17.77
C SER A 132 -2.51 -4.41 -18.73
N GLY A 133 -2.73 -5.50 -19.43
CA GLY A 133 -1.72 -6.03 -20.35
C GLY A 133 -2.22 -7.23 -21.12
N TRP A 134 -1.27 -8.02 -21.62
CA TRP A 134 -1.54 -9.25 -22.33
C TRP A 134 -1.35 -10.46 -21.39
N SER A 135 -2.08 -11.54 -21.64
CA SER A 135 -2.04 -12.76 -20.81
C SER A 135 -0.66 -13.44 -20.71
N ASP A 136 0.24 -13.13 -21.65
CA ASP A 136 1.63 -13.61 -21.70
C ASP A 136 2.66 -12.59 -21.16
N ASP A 137 2.22 -11.52 -20.53
CA ASP A 137 3.10 -10.48 -19.99
C ASP A 137 3.85 -11.01 -18.75
N PRO A 138 5.20 -10.92 -18.71
CA PRO A 138 5.98 -11.39 -17.59
C PRO A 138 5.72 -10.64 -16.27
N ALA A 139 5.17 -9.42 -16.32
CA ALA A 139 4.78 -8.66 -15.15
C ALA A 139 3.62 -9.32 -14.38
N LEU A 140 2.73 -10.05 -15.06
CA LEU A 140 1.55 -10.63 -14.45
C LEU A 140 1.87 -11.71 -13.39
N PRO A 141 2.62 -12.78 -13.67
CA PRO A 141 2.97 -13.77 -12.66
C PRO A 141 3.83 -13.18 -11.53
N LEU A 142 4.64 -12.18 -11.83
CA LEU A 142 5.44 -11.48 -10.84
C LEU A 142 4.57 -10.68 -9.87
N LEU A 143 3.53 -9.98 -10.37
CA LEU A 143 2.57 -9.25 -9.53
C LEU A 143 1.76 -10.20 -8.66
N ASP A 144 1.25 -11.31 -9.23
CA ASP A 144 0.53 -12.34 -8.46
C ASP A 144 1.39 -12.90 -7.32
N ALA A 145 2.65 -13.26 -7.59
CA ALA A 145 3.57 -13.78 -6.58
C ALA A 145 3.91 -12.73 -5.50
N LEU A 146 4.11 -11.48 -5.89
CA LEU A 146 4.37 -10.39 -4.95
C LEU A 146 3.21 -10.17 -3.98
N LEU A 147 1.97 -10.15 -4.50
CA LEU A 147 0.78 -9.94 -3.70
C LEU A 147 0.43 -11.17 -2.85
N ALA A 148 0.66 -12.38 -3.34
CA ALA A 148 0.57 -13.61 -2.55
C ALA A 148 1.56 -13.61 -1.38
N GLY A 149 2.80 -13.21 -1.61
CA GLY A 149 3.79 -13.03 -0.55
C GLY A 149 3.40 -11.94 0.46
N ALA A 150 2.78 -10.85 0.00
CA ALA A 150 2.26 -9.82 0.88
C ALA A 150 1.10 -10.34 1.76
N ALA A 151 0.22 -11.19 1.21
CA ALA A 151 -0.87 -11.82 1.95
C ALA A 151 -0.33 -12.82 3.00
N ALA A 152 0.71 -13.59 2.67
CA ALA A 152 1.30 -14.58 3.58
C ALA A 152 2.06 -13.92 4.75
N ASP A 153 2.91 -12.92 4.47
CA ASP A 153 3.84 -12.35 5.44
C ASP A 153 3.34 -11.08 6.12
N GLY A 154 2.31 -10.44 5.56
CA GLY A 154 1.91 -9.08 5.90
C GLY A 154 2.89 -8.02 5.38
N LEU A 155 2.61 -6.78 5.69
CA LEU A 155 3.40 -5.61 5.29
C LEU A 155 3.70 -4.72 6.51
N ALA A 156 4.67 -3.82 6.37
CA ALA A 156 4.95 -2.80 7.37
C ALA A 156 5.08 -1.42 6.70
N PHE A 157 4.33 -0.46 7.21
CA PHE A 157 4.23 0.89 6.64
C PHE A 157 4.76 1.95 7.57
N GLY A 158 5.33 3.00 6.98
CA GLY A 158 5.74 4.19 7.67
C GLY A 158 7.07 4.10 8.41
N GLY A 159 7.25 4.96 9.41
CA GLY A 159 8.50 5.07 10.14
C GLY A 159 8.59 4.13 11.33
N ARG A 160 9.82 3.77 11.71
CA ARG A 160 10.13 2.91 12.88
C ARG A 160 9.58 1.49 12.80
N THR A 161 9.46 0.93 11.61
CA THR A 161 9.03 -0.46 11.41
C THR A 161 9.93 -1.45 12.14
N THR A 162 11.25 -1.19 12.22
CA THR A 162 12.21 -1.96 13.03
C THR A 162 11.95 -1.90 14.55
N ARG A 163 11.12 -0.95 15.01
CA ARG A 163 10.66 -0.84 16.40
C ARG A 163 9.23 -1.34 16.60
N GLY A 164 8.69 -2.05 15.59
CA GLY A 164 7.39 -2.70 15.66
C GLY A 164 6.18 -1.85 15.28
N TYR A 165 6.37 -0.64 14.73
CA TYR A 165 5.27 0.19 14.24
C TYR A 165 4.84 -0.22 12.82
N GLY A 166 3.58 0.06 12.49
CA GLY A 166 3.03 -0.04 11.14
C GLY A 166 2.88 -1.45 10.59
N ARG A 167 2.94 -2.48 11.42
CA ARG A 167 2.73 -3.86 10.98
C ARG A 167 1.25 -4.09 10.64
N MET A 168 1.01 -4.72 9.50
CA MET A 168 -0.33 -5.04 9.00
C MET A 168 -0.38 -6.45 8.42
N ALA A 169 -1.44 -7.19 8.74
CA ALA A 169 -1.82 -8.36 7.97
C ALA A 169 -2.45 -7.88 6.65
N ALA A 170 -2.23 -8.63 5.58
CA ALA A 170 -2.81 -8.33 4.29
C ALA A 170 -3.73 -9.47 3.84
N ASP A 171 -4.87 -9.11 3.28
CA ASP A 171 -5.78 -10.01 2.55
C ASP A 171 -5.96 -9.44 1.15
N VAL A 172 -5.78 -10.27 0.13
CA VAL A 172 -5.81 -9.83 -1.26
C VAL A 172 -6.75 -10.74 -2.06
N CYS A 173 -7.65 -10.11 -2.83
CA CYS A 173 -8.45 -10.83 -3.82
C CYS A 173 -8.35 -10.17 -5.20
N LYS A 174 -8.47 -10.99 -6.25
CA LYS A 174 -8.27 -10.60 -7.65
C LYS A 174 -9.58 -10.73 -8.44
N LYS A 175 -9.94 -9.68 -9.16
CA LYS A 175 -10.98 -9.64 -10.18
C LYS A 175 -10.32 -9.49 -11.54
N ALA A 176 -10.68 -10.36 -12.49
CA ALA A 176 -10.12 -10.37 -13.84
C ALA A 176 -11.22 -10.12 -14.87
N PHE A 177 -10.89 -9.36 -15.91
CA PHE A 177 -11.72 -9.15 -17.09
C PHE A 177 -10.93 -9.50 -18.34
N HIS A 178 -11.53 -10.34 -19.20
CA HIS A 178 -10.96 -10.87 -20.44
C HIS A 178 -11.59 -10.16 -21.63
N PHE A 179 -10.77 -9.54 -22.47
CA PHE A 179 -11.27 -8.77 -23.60
C PHE A 179 -11.13 -9.54 -24.92
N PRO A 180 -12.19 -9.48 -25.78
CA PRO A 180 -13.39 -8.62 -25.66
C PRO A 180 -14.58 -9.21 -24.88
N ALA A 181 -14.48 -10.43 -24.32
CA ALA A 181 -15.62 -11.17 -23.78
C ALA A 181 -16.30 -10.44 -22.61
N ASP A 182 -15.54 -9.80 -21.72
CA ASP A 182 -16.03 -9.21 -20.46
C ASP A 182 -16.25 -7.68 -20.53
N VAL A 183 -16.35 -7.10 -21.74
CA VAL A 183 -16.50 -5.63 -21.89
C VAL A 183 -17.67 -5.08 -21.08
N ASP A 184 -18.85 -5.70 -21.20
CA ASP A 184 -20.05 -5.22 -20.50
C ASP A 184 -19.95 -5.37 -18.98
N ALA A 185 -19.37 -6.47 -18.50
CA ALA A 185 -19.12 -6.70 -17.08
C ALA A 185 -18.09 -5.70 -16.53
N TRP A 186 -17.04 -5.39 -17.30
CA TRP A 186 -16.07 -4.40 -16.93
C TRP A 186 -16.62 -2.98 -16.89
N LEU A 187 -17.47 -2.60 -17.84
CA LEU A 187 -18.15 -1.28 -17.86
C LEU A 187 -19.10 -1.09 -16.68
N ALA A 188 -19.68 -2.17 -16.15
CA ALA A 188 -20.55 -2.16 -14.98
C ALA A 188 -19.79 -2.26 -13.65
N PHE A 189 -18.47 -2.55 -13.69
CA PHE A 189 -17.65 -2.73 -12.49
C PHE A 189 -17.22 -1.37 -11.92
N ASP A 190 -17.40 -1.22 -10.59
CA ASP A 190 -16.92 -0.07 -9.83
C ASP A 190 -15.78 -0.52 -8.92
N SER A 191 -14.55 -0.10 -9.24
CA SER A 191 -13.36 -0.43 -8.46
C SER A 191 -13.32 0.24 -7.08
N ASP A 192 -14.09 1.30 -6.88
CA ASP A 192 -14.17 2.02 -5.59
C ASP A 192 -15.21 1.38 -4.65
N ASP A 193 -16.11 0.54 -5.17
CA ASP A 193 -17.04 -0.23 -4.34
C ASP A 193 -16.47 -1.61 -3.98
N VAL A 194 -16.14 -1.81 -2.71
CA VAL A 194 -15.66 -3.09 -2.18
C VAL A 194 -16.61 -4.26 -2.46
N ASN A 195 -17.92 -4.00 -2.55
CA ASN A 195 -18.91 -5.03 -2.86
C ASN A 195 -18.82 -5.53 -4.31
N SER A 196 -18.26 -4.74 -5.23
CA SER A 196 -18.00 -5.16 -6.61
C SER A 196 -16.98 -6.31 -6.70
N PHE A 197 -16.26 -6.61 -5.60
CA PHE A 197 -15.31 -7.72 -5.50
C PHE A 197 -15.90 -8.97 -4.83
N ALA A 198 -17.23 -9.08 -4.68
CA ALA A 198 -17.86 -10.20 -3.98
C ALA A 198 -17.55 -11.59 -4.60
N ASP A 199 -17.31 -11.64 -5.91
CA ASP A 199 -16.94 -12.85 -6.67
C ASP A 199 -15.43 -12.92 -7.01
N ALA A 200 -14.61 -12.03 -6.44
CA ALA A 200 -13.17 -12.03 -6.67
C ALA A 200 -12.48 -13.25 -6.04
N THR A 201 -11.46 -13.74 -6.71
CA THR A 201 -10.69 -14.92 -6.27
C THR A 201 -9.62 -14.51 -5.26
N PRO A 202 -9.49 -15.19 -4.10
CA PRO A 202 -8.38 -14.94 -3.18
C PRO A 202 -7.03 -15.17 -3.85
N VAL A 203 -6.08 -14.27 -3.57
CA VAL A 203 -4.67 -14.44 -3.95
C VAL A 203 -3.96 -15.07 -2.76
N VAL A 204 -3.62 -16.35 -2.91
CA VAL A 204 -2.96 -17.16 -1.88
C VAL A 204 -1.55 -17.52 -2.32
N GLY A 205 -0.62 -17.58 -1.36
CA GLY A 205 0.75 -18.01 -1.58
C GLY A 205 0.88 -19.53 -1.53
#